data_6c1c01b3d0bbb7074f969410f0ee5723
#
_entry.id   6c1c01b3d0bbb7074f969410f0ee5723
#
_cell.length_a   1.000
_cell.length_b   1.000
_cell.length_c   1.000
_cell.angle_alpha   90.00
_cell.angle_beta   90.00
_cell.angle_gamma   90.00
#
_symmetry.space_group_name_H-M   'P 1'
#
loop_
_entity.id
_entity.type
_entity.pdbx_description
1 polymer ?
#
loop_
_entity_poly.entity_id
_entity_poly.type
_entity_poly.pdbx_seq_one_letter_code
_entity_poly.pdbx_strand_id
1 'polypeptide(L)'
;MKIYVDSSARCDGDGSEFRPFKRINEAAKIAVAGDEVLVKPGIYREYVNPVNSGTKEAPIVYRSVEPLKAIISGAEEVDAWKLYKGDVWVTRINNGVFNDYNPYTTPVYGDWYFAKDEKHTGCVYLNDKAMYEVDSIEACEKAEVYKPSWEQEWSVYKWYAYVEGDETVIYANFRGKDPRKEKVEINVRRECFMPKKEHVDFITLSGFFVEKAATTWAPPAAFQDGMISPHWSYGWIIEDCEITNSKCCGISLGKYYDDENDHYFTRKHIKSPTQMERDAVCRGQYYGWLKEEIGSHTVRRCNIHDCQQTGIVGRMGCVFSTIEDNHIHHMMELGGAEISGIKLHAAIDVLIRRNHIHHNTMGIWLDWEAQGARITQNLLHDNDVPEGSIKLEGGMESQDIFIEVGHGPTLIDNNILLSRYGLRLATEGVAVVHNLILGSTTVVGAGTDWEVDGRSQRRYTPYHIRHRTEVAGMMTILHGDNRFYNNIFVQYYPVDNNESKESPYYQVVGNHVWDEYPTYDEWIARFDMDVEKPDMDKLAVPHFDHLPIWANGNAYLMGAKAWKK
;
A
#
# COMPACT_ATOMS: atom_id res chain seq x y z
N MET A 1 -5.28 28.46 -18.50
CA MET A 1 -5.37 29.72 -17.70
C MET A 1 -4.68 29.52 -16.37
N LYS A 2 -4.38 30.61 -15.62
CA LYS A 2 -3.90 30.50 -14.22
C LYS A 2 -5.03 30.84 -13.26
N ILE A 3 -5.26 29.98 -12.28
CA ILE A 3 -6.26 30.13 -11.23
C ILE A 3 -5.51 30.23 -9.92
N TYR A 4 -5.74 31.27 -9.16
CA TYR A 4 -5.00 31.53 -7.93
C TYR A 4 -5.82 31.18 -6.68
N VAL A 5 -5.14 30.56 -5.71
CA VAL A 5 -5.72 30.20 -4.42
C VAL A 5 -4.84 30.73 -3.30
N ASP A 6 -5.44 31.35 -2.30
CA ASP A 6 -4.76 31.95 -1.14
C ASP A 6 -5.69 31.86 0.10
N SER A 7 -5.35 31.00 1.06
CA SER A 7 -6.14 30.83 2.30
C SER A 7 -6.20 32.10 3.15
N SER A 8 -5.25 33.02 2.98
CA SER A 8 -5.18 34.30 3.71
C SER A 8 -6.00 35.43 3.06
N ALA A 9 -6.61 35.19 1.89
CA ALA A 9 -7.42 36.19 1.21
C ALA A 9 -8.56 36.72 2.12
N ARG A 10 -8.83 38.01 2.09
CA ARG A 10 -9.83 38.65 2.97
C ARG A 10 -11.25 38.17 2.68
N CYS A 11 -11.56 37.88 1.43
CA CYS A 11 -12.85 37.32 0.99
C CYS A 11 -12.61 36.30 -0.12
N ASP A 12 -13.60 35.45 -0.37
CA ASP A 12 -13.60 34.57 -1.53
C ASP A 12 -13.60 35.41 -2.82
N GLY A 13 -12.72 35.03 -3.74
CA GLY A 13 -12.51 35.73 -5.02
C GLY A 13 -13.16 35.02 -6.19
N ASP A 14 -12.61 35.28 -7.37
CA ASP A 14 -13.00 34.68 -8.64
C ASP A 14 -11.87 33.84 -9.26
N GLY A 15 -10.81 33.61 -8.51
CA GLY A 15 -9.63 32.85 -8.92
C GLY A 15 -8.61 33.66 -9.72
N SER A 16 -8.83 34.96 -9.93
CA SER A 16 -7.81 35.83 -10.51
C SER A 16 -6.68 36.12 -9.52
N GLU A 17 -5.52 36.59 -10.02
CA GLU A 17 -4.36 36.88 -9.17
C GLU A 17 -4.67 37.92 -8.09
N PHE A 18 -5.51 38.90 -8.38
CA PHE A 18 -5.90 39.98 -7.44
C PHE A 18 -7.07 39.62 -6.54
N ARG A 19 -7.82 38.56 -6.92
CA ARG A 19 -8.99 38.04 -6.17
C ARG A 19 -8.94 36.51 -6.13
N PRO A 20 -7.94 35.93 -5.46
CA PRO A 20 -7.78 34.48 -5.39
C PRO A 20 -8.95 33.82 -4.63
N PHE A 21 -9.22 32.58 -4.94
CA PHE A 21 -10.10 31.75 -4.11
C PHE A 21 -9.45 31.51 -2.73
N LYS A 22 -10.26 31.32 -1.70
CA LYS A 22 -9.76 30.92 -0.37
C LYS A 22 -9.51 29.42 -0.26
N ARG A 23 -10.18 28.64 -1.08
CA ARG A 23 -10.16 27.18 -1.04
C ARG A 23 -9.70 26.59 -2.37
N ILE A 24 -8.91 25.54 -2.30
CA ILE A 24 -8.48 24.78 -3.49
C ILE A 24 -9.69 24.16 -4.19
N ASN A 25 -10.68 23.69 -3.41
CA ASN A 25 -11.86 23.05 -3.96
C ASN A 25 -12.73 23.99 -4.82
N GLU A 26 -12.69 25.30 -4.59
CA GLU A 26 -13.38 26.25 -5.48
C GLU A 26 -12.69 26.32 -6.85
N ALA A 27 -11.37 26.31 -6.87
CA ALA A 27 -10.62 26.19 -8.13
C ALA A 27 -10.85 24.85 -8.82
N ALA A 28 -10.93 23.75 -8.06
CA ALA A 28 -11.16 22.41 -8.58
C ALA A 28 -12.51 22.24 -9.30
N LYS A 29 -13.53 23.02 -8.91
CA LYS A 29 -14.83 23.03 -9.56
C LYS A 29 -14.82 23.64 -10.96
N ILE A 30 -13.88 24.52 -11.25
CA ILE A 30 -13.88 25.31 -12.49
C ILE A 30 -12.68 25.04 -13.40
N ALA A 31 -11.58 24.52 -12.86
CA ALA A 31 -10.38 24.22 -13.65
C ALA A 31 -10.71 23.26 -14.81
N VAL A 32 -10.21 23.55 -16.00
CA VAL A 32 -10.39 22.76 -17.22
C VAL A 32 -9.04 22.44 -17.87
N ALA A 33 -9.04 21.61 -18.88
CA ALA A 33 -7.82 21.17 -19.58
C ALA A 33 -6.89 22.34 -19.94
N GLY A 34 -5.62 22.23 -19.50
CA GLY A 34 -4.58 23.25 -19.68
C GLY A 34 -4.57 24.37 -18.64
N ASP A 35 -5.41 24.30 -17.62
CA ASP A 35 -5.37 25.25 -16.52
C ASP A 35 -4.32 24.86 -15.47
N GLU A 36 -3.74 25.87 -14.84
CA GLU A 36 -2.82 25.72 -13.71
C GLU A 36 -3.41 26.42 -12.47
N VAL A 37 -3.71 25.63 -11.44
CA VAL A 37 -4.19 26.09 -10.13
C VAL A 37 -2.95 26.35 -9.25
N LEU A 38 -2.67 27.62 -9.00
CA LEU A 38 -1.52 28.10 -8.23
C LEU A 38 -1.94 28.36 -6.79
N VAL A 39 -1.47 27.50 -5.88
CA VAL A 39 -1.84 27.52 -4.47
C VAL A 39 -0.72 28.15 -3.65
N LYS A 40 -1.00 29.28 -3.00
CA LYS A 40 -0.05 29.99 -2.15
C LYS A 40 0.20 29.26 -0.81
N PRO A 41 1.31 29.58 -0.11
CA PRO A 41 1.57 29.05 1.23
C PRO A 41 0.39 29.23 2.17
N GLY A 42 0.08 28.19 2.94
CA GLY A 42 -1.00 28.19 3.93
C GLY A 42 -1.54 26.80 4.20
N ILE A 43 -2.39 26.67 5.23
CA ILE A 43 -3.06 25.42 5.58
C ILE A 43 -4.47 25.46 4.99
N TYR A 44 -4.79 24.48 4.20
CA TYR A 44 -6.07 24.28 3.52
C TYR A 44 -6.76 23.05 4.15
N ARG A 45 -7.63 23.32 5.13
CA ARG A 45 -8.39 22.30 5.86
C ARG A 45 -9.64 21.95 5.06
N GLU A 46 -9.46 21.16 4.02
CA GLU A 46 -10.52 20.84 3.06
C GLU A 46 -10.32 19.51 2.36
N TYR A 47 -11.38 19.01 1.79
CA TYR A 47 -11.38 17.94 0.81
C TYR A 47 -11.47 18.56 -0.58
N VAL A 48 -10.51 18.26 -1.43
CA VAL A 48 -10.42 18.74 -2.80
C VAL A 48 -10.95 17.69 -3.76
N ASN A 49 -11.99 18.04 -4.52
CA ASN A 49 -12.67 17.17 -5.48
C ASN A 49 -12.55 17.73 -6.90
N PRO A 50 -11.54 17.36 -7.69
CA PRO A 50 -11.47 17.70 -9.10
C PRO A 50 -12.69 17.15 -9.85
N VAL A 51 -13.30 17.96 -10.72
CA VAL A 51 -14.52 17.57 -11.43
C VAL A 51 -14.37 17.45 -12.95
N ASN A 52 -13.30 18.03 -13.51
CA ASN A 52 -13.01 18.03 -14.94
C ASN A 52 -11.69 17.30 -15.21
N SER A 53 -11.58 16.71 -16.39
CA SER A 53 -10.37 16.10 -16.90
C SER A 53 -9.47 17.09 -17.62
N GLY A 54 -8.15 16.88 -17.51
CA GLY A 54 -7.21 17.39 -18.49
C GLY A 54 -7.15 16.54 -19.75
N THR A 55 -6.12 16.76 -20.55
CA THR A 55 -5.70 15.87 -21.63
C THR A 55 -4.20 15.61 -21.51
N LYS A 56 -3.69 14.65 -22.26
CA LYS A 56 -2.25 14.35 -22.25
C LYS A 56 -1.40 15.58 -22.62
N GLU A 57 -1.87 16.36 -23.58
CA GLU A 57 -1.20 17.57 -24.08
C GLU A 57 -1.49 18.82 -23.24
N ALA A 58 -2.58 18.79 -22.47
CA ALA A 58 -3.07 19.90 -21.66
C ALA A 58 -3.63 19.39 -20.32
N PRO A 59 -2.81 18.84 -19.41
CA PRO A 59 -3.26 18.39 -18.09
C PRO A 59 -3.79 19.57 -17.27
N ILE A 60 -4.61 19.28 -16.27
CA ILE A 60 -4.92 20.25 -15.20
C ILE A 60 -3.86 20.11 -14.13
N VAL A 61 -3.17 21.20 -13.83
CA VAL A 61 -2.05 21.19 -12.87
C VAL A 61 -2.45 21.93 -11.61
N TYR A 62 -2.43 21.24 -10.48
CA TYR A 62 -2.48 21.84 -9.14
C TYR A 62 -1.06 21.94 -8.61
N ARG A 63 -0.63 23.14 -8.29
CA ARG A 63 0.76 23.41 -7.87
C ARG A 63 0.84 24.28 -6.64
N SER A 64 1.60 23.84 -5.64
CA SER A 64 2.07 24.74 -4.58
C SER A 64 3.07 25.74 -5.16
N VAL A 65 2.80 27.04 -4.99
CA VAL A 65 3.69 28.12 -5.50
C VAL A 65 5.08 28.03 -4.88
N GLU A 66 5.13 27.74 -3.60
CA GLU A 66 6.36 27.44 -2.87
C GLU A 66 6.33 25.97 -2.48
N PRO A 67 7.35 25.17 -2.87
CA PRO A 67 7.35 23.74 -2.60
C PRO A 67 7.06 23.41 -1.13
N LEU A 68 6.10 22.52 -0.90
CA LEU A 68 5.66 22.00 0.42
C LEU A 68 5.11 23.08 1.38
N LYS A 69 4.78 24.27 0.90
CA LYS A 69 4.21 25.33 1.75
C LYS A 69 2.68 25.45 1.65
N ALA A 70 2.07 24.90 0.61
CA ALA A 70 0.63 24.70 0.56
C ALA A 70 0.32 23.33 1.18
N ILE A 71 -0.35 23.34 2.34
CA ILE A 71 -0.64 22.17 3.15
C ILE A 71 -2.13 21.82 2.98
N ILE A 72 -2.44 20.65 2.45
CA ILE A 72 -3.81 20.13 2.43
C ILE A 72 -3.97 19.20 3.62
N SER A 73 -4.83 19.57 4.58
CA SER A 73 -4.98 18.82 5.82
C SER A 73 -6.39 18.22 5.99
N GLY A 74 -6.43 16.94 6.32
CA GLY A 74 -7.66 16.25 6.73
C GLY A 74 -8.09 16.54 8.16
N ALA A 75 -7.31 17.31 8.92
CA ALA A 75 -7.52 17.58 10.34
C ALA A 75 -8.07 18.98 10.62
N GLU A 76 -8.65 19.14 11.82
CA GLU A 76 -9.00 20.41 12.43
C GLU A 76 -8.22 20.61 13.73
N GLU A 77 -7.90 21.86 14.06
CA GLU A 77 -7.25 22.23 15.31
C GLU A 77 -8.27 22.27 16.46
N VAL A 78 -7.85 21.78 17.63
CA VAL A 78 -8.69 21.71 18.84
C VAL A 78 -7.96 22.39 19.98
N ASP A 79 -8.53 23.45 20.52
CA ASP A 79 -8.02 24.25 21.64
C ASP A 79 -8.83 24.12 22.94
N ALA A 80 -10.06 23.61 22.86
CA ALA A 80 -11.01 23.53 23.98
C ALA A 80 -10.74 22.36 24.92
N TRP A 81 -9.51 22.15 25.34
CA TRP A 81 -9.10 21.10 26.27
C TRP A 81 -9.31 21.46 27.72
N LYS A 82 -9.85 20.54 28.53
CA LYS A 82 -10.02 20.66 29.99
C LYS A 82 -9.25 19.53 30.67
N LEU A 83 -8.56 19.86 31.75
CA LEU A 83 -7.86 18.85 32.55
C LEU A 83 -8.89 17.88 33.15
N TYR A 84 -8.70 16.60 32.92
CA TYR A 84 -9.52 15.55 33.51
C TYR A 84 -8.86 14.98 34.76
N LYS A 85 -7.68 14.35 34.63
CA LYS A 85 -6.97 13.74 35.76
C LYS A 85 -5.51 13.48 35.40
N GLY A 86 -4.57 13.91 36.25
CA GLY A 86 -3.14 13.74 35.99
C GLY A 86 -2.70 14.42 34.69
N ASP A 87 -2.19 13.64 33.74
CA ASP A 87 -1.76 14.11 32.41
C ASP A 87 -2.86 13.96 31.34
N VAL A 88 -4.04 13.44 31.73
CA VAL A 88 -5.16 13.23 30.82
C VAL A 88 -6.05 14.46 30.77
N TRP A 89 -6.32 14.90 29.55
CA TRP A 89 -7.23 15.99 29.24
C TRP A 89 -8.41 15.48 28.42
N VAL A 90 -9.51 16.22 28.43
CA VAL A 90 -10.74 15.90 27.71
C VAL A 90 -11.20 17.08 26.88
N THR A 91 -11.71 16.79 25.69
CA THR A 91 -12.43 17.74 24.84
C THR A 91 -13.73 17.13 24.34
N ARG A 92 -14.66 17.98 23.92
CA ARG A 92 -15.96 17.60 23.35
C ARG A 92 -16.14 18.30 22.02
N ILE A 93 -16.39 17.53 20.99
CA ILE A 93 -16.51 17.97 19.61
C ILE A 93 -17.94 17.70 19.15
N ASN A 94 -18.64 18.74 18.69
CA ASN A 94 -19.97 18.55 18.10
C ASN A 94 -19.88 17.70 16.83
N ASN A 95 -20.70 16.65 16.73
CA ASN A 95 -20.66 15.69 15.63
C ASN A 95 -20.96 16.31 14.25
N GLY A 96 -21.52 17.50 14.20
CA GLY A 96 -21.72 18.26 12.96
C GLY A 96 -20.42 18.61 12.21
N VAL A 97 -19.27 18.61 12.90
CA VAL A 97 -17.95 18.78 12.27
C VAL A 97 -17.61 17.65 11.31
N PHE A 98 -18.11 16.45 11.58
CA PHE A 98 -17.81 15.24 10.82
C PHE A 98 -18.77 15.01 9.64
N ASN A 99 -19.83 15.81 9.50
CA ASN A 99 -20.92 15.59 8.55
C ASN A 99 -21.52 14.17 8.69
N ASP A 100 -21.45 13.36 7.63
CA ASP A 100 -21.94 11.96 7.58
C ASP A 100 -20.87 10.91 7.91
N TYR A 101 -19.65 11.33 8.20
CA TYR A 101 -18.51 10.45 8.48
C TYR A 101 -17.80 10.84 9.76
N ASN A 102 -18.13 10.16 10.87
CA ASN A 102 -17.42 10.35 12.15
C ASN A 102 -16.26 9.37 12.28
N PRO A 103 -14.99 9.81 12.16
CA PRO A 103 -13.83 8.92 12.25
C PRO A 103 -13.69 8.21 13.59
N TYR A 104 -14.22 8.78 14.67
CA TYR A 104 -14.10 8.24 16.04
C TYR A 104 -15.13 7.14 16.37
N THR A 105 -16.04 6.85 15.44
CA THR A 105 -16.99 5.73 15.51
C THR A 105 -16.90 4.81 14.30
N THR A 106 -16.12 5.19 13.31
CA THR A 106 -15.90 4.36 12.12
C THR A 106 -14.75 3.39 12.38
N PRO A 107 -15.00 2.08 12.49
CA PRO A 107 -13.95 1.12 12.78
C PRO A 107 -13.00 0.98 11.59
N VAL A 108 -11.73 0.79 11.87
CA VAL A 108 -10.78 0.25 10.89
C VAL A 108 -11.11 -1.22 10.72
N TYR A 109 -11.55 -1.59 9.54
CA TYR A 109 -12.07 -2.91 9.29
C TYR A 109 -11.99 -3.28 7.80
N GLY A 110 -11.64 -4.52 7.52
CA GLY A 110 -11.61 -5.07 6.17
C GLY A 110 -10.90 -6.41 6.10
N ASP A 111 -10.79 -6.97 4.91
CA ASP A 111 -10.06 -8.20 4.69
C ASP A 111 -8.58 -8.04 5.07
N TRP A 112 -8.02 -9.08 5.66
CA TRP A 112 -6.61 -9.13 6.09
C TRP A 112 -6.23 -8.12 7.19
N TYR A 113 -7.20 -7.50 7.84
CA TYR A 113 -7.00 -6.74 9.06
C TYR A 113 -7.15 -7.66 10.28
N PHE A 114 -6.07 -7.84 11.02
CA PHE A 114 -5.99 -8.81 12.13
C PHE A 114 -5.67 -8.17 13.48
N ALA A 115 -5.90 -6.88 13.65
CA ALA A 115 -5.66 -6.25 14.95
C ALA A 115 -6.50 -6.91 16.04
N LYS A 116 -5.91 -7.10 17.22
CA LYS A 116 -6.59 -7.68 18.38
C LYS A 116 -7.63 -6.74 18.96
N ASP A 117 -7.30 -5.45 18.95
CA ASP A 117 -8.11 -4.39 19.52
C ASP A 117 -8.84 -3.65 18.40
N GLU A 118 -10.06 -3.24 18.68
CA GLU A 118 -10.82 -2.37 17.77
C GLU A 118 -10.09 -1.03 17.65
N LYS A 119 -9.87 -0.58 16.45
CA LYS A 119 -9.31 0.73 16.11
C LYS A 119 -10.28 1.48 15.23
N HIS A 120 -10.27 2.79 15.35
CA HIS A 120 -11.13 3.67 14.57
C HIS A 120 -10.29 4.47 13.55
N THR A 121 -10.96 5.02 12.54
CA THR A 121 -10.27 5.86 11.54
C THR A 121 -9.89 7.23 12.11
N GLY A 122 -10.33 7.58 13.31
CA GLY A 122 -9.93 8.75 14.07
C GLY A 122 -8.45 8.73 14.48
N CYS A 123 -7.91 9.91 14.71
CA CYS A 123 -6.59 10.11 15.28
C CYS A 123 -6.47 11.48 15.95
N VAL A 124 -5.72 11.55 17.04
CA VAL A 124 -5.30 12.79 17.70
C VAL A 124 -3.83 13.04 17.40
N TYR A 125 -3.49 14.25 17.03
CA TYR A 125 -2.13 14.66 16.72
C TYR A 125 -1.65 15.72 17.71
N LEU A 126 -0.43 15.54 18.22
CA LEU A 126 0.25 16.50 19.07
C LEU A 126 1.50 16.99 18.35
N ASN A 127 1.56 18.28 18.03
CA ASN A 127 2.68 18.90 17.30
C ASN A 127 3.02 18.11 16.02
N ASP A 128 2.00 17.88 15.21
CA ASP A 128 2.04 17.18 13.92
C ASP A 128 2.31 15.64 13.98
N LYS A 129 2.39 15.07 15.17
CA LYS A 129 2.67 13.65 15.35
C LYS A 129 1.47 12.88 15.90
N ALA A 130 1.14 11.75 15.29
CA ALA A 130 0.02 10.90 15.68
C ALA A 130 0.19 10.32 17.10
N MET A 131 -0.87 10.31 17.89
CA MET A 131 -0.95 9.66 19.18
C MET A 131 -1.63 8.29 19.02
N TYR A 132 -1.43 7.41 19.99
CA TYR A 132 -1.89 6.01 19.96
C TYR A 132 -3.27 5.83 20.56
N GLU A 133 -4.17 5.22 19.82
CA GLU A 133 -5.50 4.85 20.29
C GLU A 133 -5.46 3.72 21.31
N VAL A 134 -6.26 3.85 22.37
CA VAL A 134 -6.52 2.81 23.37
C VAL A 134 -8.01 2.61 23.54
N ASP A 135 -8.41 1.52 24.22
CA ASP A 135 -9.79 1.06 24.35
C ASP A 135 -10.57 1.64 25.55
N SER A 136 -9.87 2.38 26.44
CA SER A 136 -10.48 2.88 27.67
C SER A 136 -9.76 4.10 28.23
N ILE A 137 -10.46 4.83 29.11
CA ILE A 137 -9.89 5.96 29.85
C ILE A 137 -8.76 5.46 30.75
N GLU A 138 -8.92 4.31 31.38
CA GLU A 138 -7.93 3.68 32.25
C GLU A 138 -6.65 3.36 31.50
N ALA A 139 -6.74 2.86 30.26
CA ALA A 139 -5.57 2.61 29.41
C ALA A 139 -4.91 3.93 28.97
N CYS A 140 -5.69 4.98 28.73
CA CYS A 140 -5.19 6.32 28.45
C CYS A 140 -4.44 6.91 29.68
N GLU A 141 -4.95 6.71 30.90
CA GLU A 141 -4.27 7.13 32.14
C GLU A 141 -2.96 6.39 32.36
N LYS A 142 -2.93 5.06 32.16
CA LYS A 142 -1.73 4.23 32.33
C LYS A 142 -0.64 4.57 31.33
N ALA A 143 -1.00 4.91 30.10
CA ALA A 143 -0.10 5.31 29.03
C ALA A 143 1.08 4.32 28.82
N GLU A 144 0.77 3.02 28.76
CA GLU A 144 1.77 1.96 28.58
C GLU A 144 2.42 2.05 27.20
N VAL A 145 3.70 1.66 27.13
CA VAL A 145 4.46 1.62 25.88
C VAL A 145 3.83 0.59 24.92
N TYR A 146 3.60 1.00 23.69
CA TYR A 146 3.18 0.10 22.60
C TYR A 146 4.40 -0.43 21.86
N LYS A 147 4.80 -1.66 22.20
CA LYS A 147 6.02 -2.29 21.69
C LYS A 147 6.05 -2.45 20.14
N PRO A 148 4.92 -2.73 19.46
CA PRO A 148 4.90 -2.84 18.00
C PRO A 148 5.11 -1.51 17.23
N SER A 149 5.61 -0.49 17.85
CA SER A 149 5.90 0.81 17.22
C SER A 149 7.38 0.95 16.87
N TRP A 150 7.67 1.57 15.73
CA TRP A 150 9.01 2.06 15.40
C TRP A 150 9.50 3.14 16.37
N GLU A 151 8.56 3.84 17.01
CA GLU A 151 8.83 4.93 17.95
C GLU A 151 8.22 4.64 19.33
N GLN A 152 8.72 3.61 19.99
CA GLN A 152 8.18 3.14 21.28
C GLN A 152 8.11 4.23 22.34
N GLU A 153 9.08 5.14 22.37
CA GLU A 153 9.09 6.26 23.33
C GLU A 153 7.93 7.24 23.11
N TRP A 154 7.51 7.42 21.88
CA TRP A 154 6.35 8.27 21.55
C TRP A 154 5.03 7.58 21.83
N SER A 155 5.01 6.26 21.81
CA SER A 155 3.79 5.46 21.96
C SER A 155 3.09 5.59 23.33
N VAL A 156 3.67 6.30 24.29
CA VAL A 156 3.04 6.64 25.57
C VAL A 156 2.01 7.78 25.47
N TYR A 157 2.00 8.54 24.38
CA TYR A 157 0.96 9.51 24.09
C TYR A 157 -0.26 8.78 23.60
N LYS A 158 -1.29 8.69 24.45
CA LYS A 158 -2.50 7.88 24.23
C LYS A 158 -3.74 8.72 24.11
N TRP A 159 -4.70 8.23 23.35
CA TRP A 159 -6.04 8.83 23.31
C TRP A 159 -7.13 7.75 23.27
N TYR A 160 -8.33 8.13 23.74
CA TYR A 160 -9.54 7.32 23.72
C TYR A 160 -10.74 8.23 23.41
N ALA A 161 -11.71 7.73 22.65
CA ALA A 161 -12.90 8.49 22.32
C ALA A 161 -14.17 7.63 22.37
N TYR A 162 -15.30 8.28 22.63
CA TYR A 162 -16.63 7.72 22.48
C TYR A 162 -17.64 8.82 22.14
N VAL A 163 -18.84 8.43 21.71
CA VAL A 163 -19.91 9.37 21.38
C VAL A 163 -20.93 9.43 22.53
N GLU A 164 -21.29 10.64 22.92
CA GLU A 164 -22.34 10.92 23.92
C GLU A 164 -23.31 11.95 23.34
N GLY A 165 -24.50 11.50 22.94
CA GLY A 165 -25.47 12.35 22.25
C GLY A 165 -24.93 12.89 20.92
N ASP A 166 -24.93 14.20 20.77
CA ASP A 166 -24.45 14.89 19.57
C ASP A 166 -22.97 15.28 19.65
N GLU A 167 -22.23 14.74 20.60
CA GLU A 167 -20.84 15.07 20.83
C GLU A 167 -19.94 13.82 20.78
N THR A 168 -18.77 13.96 20.20
CA THR A 168 -17.63 13.05 20.34
C THR A 168 -16.76 13.54 21.49
N VAL A 169 -16.58 12.71 22.51
CA VAL A 169 -15.76 13.00 23.70
C VAL A 169 -14.41 12.33 23.52
N ILE A 170 -13.34 13.11 23.56
CA ILE A 170 -11.97 12.63 23.34
C ILE A 170 -11.15 12.88 24.60
N TYR A 171 -10.57 11.82 25.15
CA TYR A 171 -9.56 11.86 26.22
C TYR A 171 -8.17 11.67 25.60
N ALA A 172 -7.20 12.47 26.03
CA ALA A 172 -5.84 12.33 25.56
C ALA A 172 -4.83 12.58 26.68
N ASN A 173 -3.80 11.73 26.76
CA ASN A 173 -2.70 11.84 27.70
C ASN A 173 -1.53 12.56 27.05
N PHE A 174 -1.30 13.79 27.46
CA PHE A 174 -0.27 14.67 26.89
C PHE A 174 1.07 14.63 27.65
N ARG A 175 1.22 13.70 28.60
CA ARG A 175 2.51 13.45 29.30
C ARG A 175 3.12 14.72 29.90
N GLY A 176 2.34 15.47 30.64
CA GLY A 176 2.77 16.71 31.31
C GLY A 176 2.71 17.97 30.46
N LYS A 177 2.41 17.89 29.17
CA LYS A 177 2.21 19.06 28.31
C LYS A 177 0.81 19.64 28.51
N ASP A 178 0.67 20.96 28.41
CA ASP A 178 -0.62 21.66 28.40
C ASP A 178 -1.11 21.78 26.95
N PRO A 179 -2.12 21.02 26.53
CA PRO A 179 -2.61 21.01 25.14
C PRO A 179 -3.12 22.35 24.63
N ARG A 180 -3.45 23.28 25.53
CA ARG A 180 -3.86 24.65 25.17
C ARG A 180 -2.69 25.54 24.73
N LYS A 181 -1.46 25.06 24.89
CA LYS A 181 -0.22 25.73 24.49
C LYS A 181 0.54 24.99 23.39
N GLU A 182 0.02 23.84 23.01
CA GLU A 182 0.57 22.98 21.97
C GLU A 182 -0.36 23.00 20.75
N LYS A 183 0.14 22.64 19.59
CA LYS A 183 -0.70 22.38 18.42
C LYS A 183 -1.33 21.01 18.56
N VAL A 184 -2.64 20.95 18.84
CA VAL A 184 -3.38 19.70 18.91
C VAL A 184 -4.44 19.67 17.82
N GLU A 185 -4.46 18.61 17.03
CA GLU A 185 -5.36 18.45 15.90
C GLU A 185 -6.06 17.08 15.97
N ILE A 186 -7.21 16.99 15.33
CA ILE A 186 -7.97 15.75 15.13
C ILE A 186 -8.31 15.60 13.66
N ASN A 187 -8.19 14.40 13.10
CA ASN A 187 -8.64 14.17 11.73
C ASN A 187 -10.18 14.14 11.65
N VAL A 188 -10.72 14.74 10.61
CA VAL A 188 -12.16 14.87 10.42
C VAL A 188 -12.60 14.55 8.99
N ARG A 189 -11.64 14.41 8.05
CA ARG A 189 -11.90 14.17 6.62
C ARG A 189 -11.32 12.83 6.20
N ARG A 190 -12.10 12.10 5.43
CA ARG A 190 -11.72 10.78 4.92
C ARG A 190 -10.60 10.88 3.89
N GLU A 191 -10.68 11.83 2.98
CA GLU A 191 -9.69 12.09 1.93
C GLU A 191 -9.26 13.55 1.92
N CYS A 192 -8.10 13.84 1.32
CA CYS A 192 -7.63 15.20 1.07
C CYS A 192 -7.77 15.61 -0.40
N PHE A 193 -7.41 14.73 -1.35
CA PHE A 193 -7.45 15.05 -2.77
C PHE A 193 -7.87 13.83 -3.60
N MET A 194 -9.14 13.80 -4.00
CA MET A 194 -9.72 12.67 -4.74
C MET A 194 -10.96 13.12 -5.52
N PRO A 195 -11.13 12.75 -6.79
CA PRO A 195 -12.38 13.00 -7.52
C PRO A 195 -13.48 12.05 -7.02
N LYS A 196 -14.69 12.56 -6.83
CA LYS A 196 -15.89 11.74 -6.58
C LYS A 196 -16.33 10.97 -7.81
N LYS A 197 -16.05 11.54 -8.99
CA LYS A 197 -16.34 10.92 -10.27
C LYS A 197 -15.20 10.02 -10.69
N GLU A 198 -15.55 8.91 -11.32
CA GLU A 198 -14.63 8.14 -12.16
C GLU A 198 -14.29 8.91 -13.45
N HIS A 199 -13.18 8.56 -14.10
CA HIS A 199 -12.69 9.17 -15.35
C HIS A 199 -12.48 10.69 -15.25
N VAL A 200 -11.84 11.13 -14.16
CA VAL A 200 -11.25 12.47 -14.06
C VAL A 200 -9.76 12.34 -14.36
N ASP A 201 -9.41 12.48 -15.61
CA ASP A 201 -8.13 12.10 -16.17
C ASP A 201 -7.13 13.25 -16.24
N PHE A 202 -5.83 12.92 -16.35
CA PHE A 202 -4.74 13.87 -16.63
C PHE A 202 -4.68 15.05 -15.64
N ILE A 203 -4.69 14.71 -14.36
CA ILE A 203 -4.46 15.65 -13.26
C ILE A 203 -3.00 15.56 -12.83
N THR A 204 -2.35 16.69 -12.60
CA THR A 204 -1.04 16.77 -11.94
C THR A 204 -1.19 17.45 -10.60
N LEU A 205 -0.73 16.78 -9.54
CA LEU A 205 -0.60 17.33 -8.19
C LEU A 205 0.90 17.50 -7.88
N SER A 206 1.37 18.73 -7.69
CA SER A 206 2.81 19.03 -7.60
C SER A 206 3.16 19.93 -6.43
N GLY A 207 4.10 19.47 -5.59
CA GLY A 207 4.74 20.29 -4.56
C GLY A 207 3.90 20.54 -3.31
N PHE A 208 2.86 19.76 -3.03
CA PHE A 208 2.04 19.91 -1.83
C PHE A 208 2.57 19.11 -0.64
N PHE A 209 2.27 19.61 0.55
CA PHE A 209 2.28 18.83 1.78
C PHE A 209 0.85 18.37 2.05
N VAL A 210 0.63 17.04 2.14
CA VAL A 210 -0.71 16.46 2.34
C VAL A 210 -0.71 15.58 3.58
N GLU A 211 -1.66 15.83 4.49
CA GLU A 211 -1.58 15.22 5.81
C GLU A 211 -2.92 14.87 6.47
N LYS A 212 -2.86 13.95 7.42
CA LYS A 212 -3.85 13.72 8.50
C LYS A 212 -5.26 13.37 8.01
N ALA A 213 -5.39 12.51 7.00
CA ALA A 213 -6.68 12.00 6.58
C ALA A 213 -7.14 10.80 7.41
N ALA A 214 -8.45 10.70 7.61
CA ALA A 214 -9.12 9.59 8.29
C ALA A 214 -9.51 8.50 7.29
N THR A 215 -8.55 8.03 6.48
CA THR A 215 -8.80 7.02 5.45
C THR A 215 -9.25 5.69 6.06
N THR A 216 -10.06 4.94 5.32
CA THR A 216 -10.46 3.59 5.71
C THR A 216 -9.38 2.57 5.36
N TRP A 217 -9.49 1.37 5.94
CA TRP A 217 -8.65 0.25 5.53
C TRP A 217 -8.80 -0.01 4.04
N ALA A 218 -7.70 -0.23 3.37
CA ALA A 218 -7.67 -0.56 1.94
C ALA A 218 -7.58 -2.08 1.77
N PRO A 219 -8.70 -2.79 1.67
CA PRO A 219 -8.69 -4.24 1.50
C PRO A 219 -8.31 -4.59 0.06
N PRO A 220 -7.66 -5.75 -0.16
CA PRO A 220 -7.19 -6.13 -1.49
C PRO A 220 -8.32 -6.39 -2.51
N ALA A 221 -9.48 -6.84 -2.04
CA ALA A 221 -10.58 -7.27 -2.92
C ALA A 221 -11.64 -6.20 -3.17
N ALA A 222 -11.59 -5.06 -2.48
CA ALA A 222 -12.63 -4.03 -2.54
C ALA A 222 -12.08 -2.66 -2.93
N PHE A 223 -12.95 -1.68 -3.00
CA PHE A 223 -12.58 -0.29 -3.24
C PHE A 223 -11.61 0.22 -2.16
N GLN A 224 -10.57 0.91 -2.59
CA GLN A 224 -9.50 1.38 -1.73
C GLN A 224 -9.47 2.91 -1.70
N ASP A 225 -9.66 3.49 -0.53
CA ASP A 225 -9.42 4.91 -0.32
C ASP A 225 -7.94 5.19 -0.10
N GLY A 226 -7.55 6.41 -0.42
CA GLY A 226 -6.26 6.98 -0.07
C GLY A 226 -6.42 8.43 0.33
N MET A 227 -5.47 8.99 1.04
CA MET A 227 -5.46 10.43 1.32
C MET A 227 -5.41 11.22 0.00
N ILE A 228 -4.69 10.70 -0.98
CA ILE A 228 -4.70 11.12 -2.38
C ILE A 228 -5.10 9.91 -3.23
N SER A 229 -6.04 10.10 -4.17
CA SER A 229 -6.40 9.03 -5.11
C SER A 229 -6.86 9.59 -6.46
N PRO A 230 -6.38 9.01 -7.58
CA PRO A 230 -6.97 9.24 -8.89
C PRO A 230 -8.35 8.57 -9.04
N HIS A 231 -8.78 7.74 -8.07
CA HIS A 231 -10.00 6.95 -8.12
C HIS A 231 -9.96 5.93 -9.27
N TRP A 232 -10.79 6.08 -10.29
CA TRP A 232 -10.81 5.24 -11.48
C TRP A 232 -10.62 6.13 -12.71
N SER A 233 -9.36 6.34 -13.10
CA SER A 233 -8.98 7.33 -14.08
C SER A 233 -7.65 6.99 -14.78
N TYR A 234 -7.21 7.87 -15.64
CA TYR A 234 -6.03 7.71 -16.48
C TYR A 234 -5.05 8.87 -16.35
N GLY A 235 -3.74 8.54 -16.33
CA GLY A 235 -2.69 9.50 -16.62
C GLY A 235 -2.43 10.59 -15.57
N TRP A 236 -2.66 10.33 -14.28
CA TRP A 236 -2.32 11.26 -13.20
C TRP A 236 -0.81 11.30 -12.94
N ILE A 237 -0.35 12.48 -12.51
CA ILE A 237 1.00 12.70 -11.99
C ILE A 237 0.91 13.25 -10.57
N ILE A 238 1.54 12.56 -9.62
CA ILE A 238 1.71 13.01 -8.24
C ILE A 238 3.21 13.16 -8.04
N GLU A 239 3.67 14.39 -7.82
CA GLU A 239 5.11 14.65 -7.80
C GLU A 239 5.53 15.71 -6.79
N ASP A 240 6.77 15.59 -6.30
CA ASP A 240 7.41 16.56 -5.43
C ASP A 240 6.60 16.87 -4.15
N CYS A 241 5.78 15.90 -3.70
CA CYS A 241 4.89 16.05 -2.55
C CYS A 241 5.48 15.39 -1.30
N GLU A 242 5.07 15.91 -0.14
CA GLU A 242 5.20 15.22 1.14
C GLU A 242 3.83 14.74 1.58
N ILE A 243 3.74 13.45 1.95
CA ILE A 243 2.46 12.76 2.21
C ILE A 243 2.61 11.99 3.51
N THR A 244 1.88 12.38 4.54
CA THR A 244 2.11 11.85 5.89
C THR A 244 0.85 11.75 6.74
N ASN A 245 0.90 10.90 7.76
CA ASN A 245 -0.15 10.80 8.78
C ASN A 245 -1.54 10.42 8.23
N SER A 246 -1.60 9.63 7.17
CA SER A 246 -2.86 8.99 6.79
C SER A 246 -3.21 7.87 7.77
N LYS A 247 -4.48 7.75 8.17
CA LYS A 247 -4.89 6.66 9.08
C LYS A 247 -4.66 5.28 8.47
N CYS A 248 -4.86 5.13 7.17
CA CYS A 248 -4.53 3.90 6.45
C CYS A 248 -3.55 4.20 5.32
N CYS A 249 -4.01 4.52 4.13
CA CYS A 249 -3.14 4.66 2.96
C CYS A 249 -2.81 6.11 2.61
N GLY A 250 -1.55 6.37 2.23
CA GLY A 250 -1.12 7.66 1.72
C GLY A 250 -1.71 7.92 0.32
N ILE A 251 -1.34 7.10 -0.64
CA ILE A 251 -1.85 7.16 -2.02
C ILE A 251 -2.57 5.86 -2.36
N SER A 252 -3.78 5.95 -2.92
CA SER A 252 -4.44 4.82 -3.59
C SER A 252 -4.47 5.08 -5.10
N LEU A 253 -3.93 4.17 -5.91
CA LEU A 253 -4.00 4.26 -7.37
C LEU A 253 -5.34 3.80 -7.95
N GLY A 254 -6.29 3.48 -7.08
CA GLY A 254 -7.71 3.38 -7.39
C GLY A 254 -8.22 2.02 -7.84
N LYS A 255 -9.53 1.95 -7.83
CA LYS A 255 -10.39 0.90 -8.37
C LYS A 255 -11.75 1.51 -8.72
N TYR A 256 -12.47 0.95 -9.68
CA TYR A 256 -13.88 1.28 -9.87
C TYR A 256 -14.71 0.90 -8.65
N TYR A 257 -15.81 1.61 -8.41
CA TYR A 257 -16.74 1.27 -7.35
C TYR A 257 -17.83 0.30 -7.85
N ASP A 258 -18.10 -0.75 -7.10
CA ASP A 258 -19.07 -1.79 -7.45
C ASP A 258 -19.90 -2.19 -6.23
N ASP A 259 -21.13 -1.70 -6.13
CA ASP A 259 -22.06 -1.98 -5.02
C ASP A 259 -22.28 -3.48 -4.75
N GLU A 260 -22.13 -4.32 -5.76
CA GLU A 260 -22.31 -5.76 -5.61
C GLU A 260 -21.07 -6.49 -5.07
N ASN A 261 -19.88 -5.88 -5.22
CA ASN A 261 -18.61 -6.56 -4.92
C ASN A 261 -17.69 -5.76 -3.99
N ASP A 262 -17.95 -4.49 -3.72
CA ASP A 262 -17.11 -3.66 -2.86
C ASP A 262 -17.56 -3.70 -1.39
N HIS A 263 -17.76 -4.91 -0.89
CA HIS A 263 -18.02 -5.14 0.50
C HIS A 263 -16.71 -5.49 1.20
N TYR A 264 -16.14 -4.55 1.92
CA TYR A 264 -14.94 -4.81 2.74
C TYR A 264 -15.22 -5.75 3.92
N PHE A 265 -16.47 -6.17 4.11
CA PHE A 265 -16.87 -7.17 5.09
C PHE A 265 -17.07 -8.54 4.46
N THR A 266 -16.12 -9.03 3.72
CA THR A 266 -16.21 -10.29 2.98
C THR A 266 -16.58 -11.48 3.83
N ARG A 267 -16.10 -11.54 5.08
CA ARG A 267 -16.49 -12.59 6.05
C ARG A 267 -17.99 -12.64 6.37
N LYS A 268 -18.75 -11.61 6.03
CA LYS A 268 -20.23 -11.60 6.15
C LYS A 268 -20.93 -12.01 4.87
N HIS A 269 -20.19 -12.28 3.82
CA HIS A 269 -20.69 -12.62 2.50
C HIS A 269 -20.45 -14.09 2.18
N ILE A 270 -21.13 -14.59 1.16
CA ILE A 270 -21.01 -15.96 0.69
C ILE A 270 -19.67 -16.19 -0.02
N LYS A 271 -19.11 -15.13 -0.63
CA LYS A 271 -17.88 -15.22 -1.39
C LYS A 271 -16.65 -15.07 -0.47
N SER A 272 -15.62 -15.86 -0.74
CA SER A 272 -14.31 -15.67 -0.13
C SER A 272 -13.60 -14.44 -0.71
N PRO A 273 -12.61 -13.84 -0.01
CA PRO A 273 -11.81 -12.74 -0.55
C PRO A 273 -11.19 -13.07 -1.90
N THR A 274 -10.65 -14.25 -2.08
CA THR A 274 -10.04 -14.70 -3.34
C THR A 274 -11.04 -14.83 -4.49
N GLN A 275 -12.30 -15.14 -4.20
CA GLN A 275 -13.35 -15.12 -5.22
C GLN A 275 -13.76 -13.69 -5.58
N MET A 276 -13.82 -12.78 -4.62
CA MET A 276 -14.09 -11.38 -4.89
C MET A 276 -13.00 -10.75 -5.75
N GLU A 277 -11.73 -11.13 -5.54
CA GLU A 277 -10.61 -10.76 -6.41
C GLU A 277 -10.88 -11.13 -7.87
N ARG A 278 -11.17 -12.42 -8.13
CA ARG A 278 -11.47 -12.91 -9.48
C ARG A 278 -12.68 -12.23 -10.09
N ASP A 279 -13.73 -12.06 -9.31
CA ASP A 279 -14.95 -11.39 -9.76
C ASP A 279 -14.67 -9.95 -10.16
N ALA A 280 -13.92 -9.20 -9.35
CA ALA A 280 -13.55 -7.81 -9.64
C ALA A 280 -12.80 -7.70 -10.97
N VAL A 281 -11.80 -8.56 -11.21
CA VAL A 281 -11.01 -8.57 -12.44
C VAL A 281 -11.87 -8.94 -13.65
N CYS A 282 -12.66 -10.00 -13.54
CA CYS A 282 -13.53 -10.42 -14.65
C CYS A 282 -14.61 -9.39 -15.00
N ARG A 283 -15.08 -8.61 -14.01
CA ARG A 283 -16.04 -7.52 -14.21
C ARG A 283 -15.37 -6.22 -14.65
N GLY A 284 -14.05 -6.09 -14.47
CA GLY A 284 -13.30 -4.87 -14.78
C GLY A 284 -13.52 -4.35 -16.19
N GLN A 285 -13.65 -5.23 -17.17
CA GLN A 285 -13.95 -4.85 -18.57
C GLN A 285 -15.28 -4.08 -18.69
N TYR A 286 -16.24 -4.44 -17.87
CA TYR A 286 -17.55 -3.78 -17.82
C TYR A 286 -17.48 -2.36 -17.28
N TYR A 287 -16.47 -2.09 -16.43
CA TYR A 287 -16.16 -0.79 -15.84
C TYR A 287 -15.04 -0.06 -16.58
N GLY A 288 -14.80 -0.40 -17.85
CA GLY A 288 -13.83 0.28 -18.71
C GLY A 288 -12.38 0.01 -18.33
N TRP A 289 -12.05 -1.16 -17.74
CA TRP A 289 -10.67 -1.49 -17.43
C TRP A 289 -9.88 -1.85 -18.70
N LEU A 290 -9.53 -0.82 -19.43
CA LEU A 290 -8.78 -0.89 -20.67
C LEU A 290 -7.49 -0.07 -20.57
N LYS A 291 -6.45 -0.50 -21.27
CA LYS A 291 -5.12 0.15 -21.26
C LYS A 291 -5.18 1.63 -21.63
N GLU A 292 -6.10 1.99 -22.51
CA GLU A 292 -6.27 3.32 -23.05
C GLU A 292 -7.09 4.25 -22.14
N GLU A 293 -7.73 3.69 -21.11
CA GLU A 293 -8.71 4.41 -20.28
C GLU A 293 -8.36 4.47 -18.80
N ILE A 294 -7.60 3.47 -18.27
CA ILE A 294 -7.31 3.35 -16.84
C ILE A 294 -5.82 3.15 -16.59
N GLY A 295 -5.33 3.75 -15.50
CA GLY A 295 -3.95 3.58 -15.06
C GLY A 295 -2.97 4.58 -15.67
N SER A 296 -1.75 4.13 -15.97
CA SER A 296 -0.68 4.98 -16.50
C SER A 296 -0.36 6.19 -15.62
N HIS A 297 -0.51 6.03 -14.31
CA HIS A 297 -0.18 7.07 -13.34
C HIS A 297 1.32 7.16 -13.11
N THR A 298 1.79 8.32 -12.67
CA THR A 298 3.18 8.52 -12.23
C THR A 298 3.18 9.07 -10.81
N VAL A 299 3.87 8.38 -9.90
CA VAL A 299 4.16 8.87 -8.55
C VAL A 299 5.67 9.03 -8.45
N ARG A 300 6.16 10.27 -8.27
CA ARG A 300 7.60 10.50 -8.29
C ARG A 300 8.08 11.62 -7.40
N ARG A 301 9.29 11.47 -6.87
CA ARG A 301 9.98 12.44 -6.02
C ARG A 301 9.14 12.89 -4.83
N CYS A 302 8.35 11.96 -4.30
CA CYS A 302 7.55 12.17 -3.11
C CYS A 302 8.26 11.60 -1.88
N ASN A 303 8.07 12.26 -0.72
CA ASN A 303 8.37 11.71 0.60
C ASN A 303 7.05 11.21 1.21
N ILE A 304 6.94 9.89 1.45
CA ILE A 304 5.69 9.26 1.91
C ILE A 304 6.01 8.51 3.19
N HIS A 305 5.39 8.92 4.30
CA HIS A 305 5.75 8.35 5.60
C HIS A 305 4.63 8.44 6.64
N ASP A 306 4.80 7.70 7.72
CA ASP A 306 3.88 7.69 8.88
C ASP A 306 2.40 7.44 8.51
N CYS A 307 2.16 6.65 7.45
CA CYS A 307 0.84 6.12 7.15
C CYS A 307 0.66 4.78 7.84
N GLN A 308 -0.50 4.55 8.47
CA GLN A 308 -0.63 3.42 9.39
C GLN A 308 -0.95 2.08 8.71
N GLN A 309 -1.11 2.06 7.40
CA GLN A 309 -1.23 0.84 6.59
C GLN A 309 -0.19 0.82 5.48
N THR A 310 -0.33 1.63 4.45
CA THR A 310 0.49 1.54 3.23
C THR A 310 0.82 2.93 2.69
N GLY A 311 2.04 3.11 2.20
CA GLY A 311 2.43 4.34 1.53
C GLY A 311 1.69 4.51 0.21
N ILE A 312 1.81 3.52 -0.68
CA ILE A 312 1.13 3.49 -1.98
C ILE A 312 0.42 2.15 -2.13
N VAL A 313 -0.90 2.17 -2.27
CA VAL A 313 -1.72 1.00 -2.57
C VAL A 313 -2.31 1.11 -3.97
N GLY A 314 -2.57 0.00 -4.62
CA GLY A 314 -3.24 -0.02 -5.92
C GLY A 314 -4.00 -1.32 -6.15
N ARG A 315 -5.20 -1.17 -6.68
CA ARG A 315 -6.05 -2.28 -7.11
C ARG A 315 -6.59 -1.98 -8.50
N MET A 316 -6.16 -2.73 -9.50
CA MET A 316 -6.55 -2.57 -10.91
C MET A 316 -6.23 -1.19 -11.53
N GLY A 317 -6.47 -0.09 -10.83
CA GLY A 317 -6.11 1.25 -11.30
C GLY A 317 -4.61 1.52 -11.37
N CYS A 318 -3.78 0.69 -10.75
CA CYS A 318 -2.31 0.83 -10.78
C CYS A 318 -1.66 0.40 -12.10
N VAL A 319 -2.40 -0.23 -13.02
CA VAL A 319 -1.85 -0.78 -14.26
C VAL A 319 -1.08 0.26 -15.09
N PHE A 320 0.00 -0.16 -15.73
CA PHE A 320 0.86 0.67 -16.60
C PHE A 320 1.49 1.88 -15.91
N SER A 321 1.47 1.93 -14.58
CA SER A 321 1.95 3.07 -13.80
C SER A 321 3.44 3.01 -13.51
N THR A 322 4.03 4.17 -13.23
CA THR A 322 5.43 4.33 -12.82
C THR A 322 5.50 4.91 -11.42
N ILE A 323 6.24 4.23 -10.53
CA ILE A 323 6.53 4.68 -9.17
C ILE A 323 8.04 4.85 -9.08
N GLU A 324 8.54 6.10 -9.03
CA GLU A 324 9.96 6.35 -9.18
C GLU A 324 10.50 7.48 -8.31
N ASP A 325 11.76 7.36 -7.91
CA ASP A 325 12.49 8.40 -7.20
C ASP A 325 11.80 8.85 -5.88
N ASN A 326 11.03 7.97 -5.23
CA ASN A 326 10.34 8.28 -3.99
C ASN A 326 11.15 7.83 -2.78
N HIS A 327 10.93 8.49 -1.64
CA HIS A 327 11.36 8.07 -0.32
C HIS A 327 10.11 7.60 0.46
N ILE A 328 10.06 6.31 0.85
CA ILE A 328 8.88 5.70 1.46
C ILE A 328 9.29 4.98 2.74
N HIS A 329 8.74 5.42 3.89
CA HIS A 329 9.23 4.90 5.17
C HIS A 329 8.22 5.01 6.32
N HIS A 330 8.46 4.22 7.39
CA HIS A 330 7.70 4.24 8.66
C HIS A 330 6.19 3.97 8.46
N MET A 331 5.89 2.91 7.69
CA MET A 331 4.53 2.40 7.56
C MET A 331 4.32 1.35 8.62
N MET A 332 3.56 1.62 9.63
CA MET A 332 3.04 0.64 10.57
C MET A 332 2.37 1.28 11.80
N GLU A 333 1.19 0.81 12.13
CA GLU A 333 0.64 0.93 13.51
C GLU A 333 -0.60 0.08 13.68
N LEU A 334 -1.31 -0.24 12.58
CA LEU A 334 -2.62 -0.86 12.69
C LEU A 334 -2.57 -2.37 12.94
N GLY A 335 -1.52 -3.05 12.63
CA GLY A 335 -1.48 -4.52 12.73
C GLY A 335 -2.41 -5.19 11.70
N GLY A 336 -1.83 -5.86 10.75
CA GLY A 336 -2.55 -6.56 9.68
C GLY A 336 -1.57 -7.09 8.65
N ALA A 337 -2.03 -7.89 7.70
CA ALA A 337 -1.17 -8.43 6.65
C ALA A 337 -0.85 -7.41 5.55
N GLU A 338 -1.62 -6.34 5.44
CA GLU A 338 -1.58 -5.39 4.32
C GLU A 338 -0.60 -4.22 4.50
N ILE A 339 0.38 -4.31 5.42
CA ILE A 339 1.26 -3.20 5.78
C ILE A 339 2.53 -3.21 4.95
N SER A 340 2.74 -2.18 4.13
CA SER A 340 3.89 -2.10 3.23
C SER A 340 4.21 -0.68 2.77
N GLY A 341 5.40 -0.47 2.24
CA GLY A 341 5.71 0.77 1.53
C GLY A 341 4.88 0.91 0.25
N ILE A 342 4.90 -0.14 -0.58
CA ILE A 342 4.10 -0.23 -1.83
C ILE A 342 3.40 -1.58 -1.85
N LYS A 343 2.07 -1.59 -2.01
CA LYS A 343 1.30 -2.82 -2.24
C LYS A 343 0.36 -2.69 -3.42
N LEU A 344 0.53 -3.56 -4.42
CA LEU A 344 -0.26 -3.53 -5.65
C LEU A 344 -0.88 -4.89 -5.95
N HIS A 345 -2.15 -4.86 -6.35
CA HIS A 345 -2.85 -5.98 -6.98
C HIS A 345 -3.09 -5.70 -8.46
N ALA A 346 -3.02 -6.71 -9.29
CA ALA A 346 -3.10 -6.59 -10.75
C ALA A 346 -2.04 -5.61 -11.29
N ALA A 347 -0.79 -5.78 -10.87
CA ALA A 347 0.34 -4.93 -11.27
C ALA A 347 0.78 -5.26 -12.71
N ILE A 348 -0.07 -4.93 -13.69
CA ILE A 348 0.21 -5.18 -15.11
C ILE A 348 1.09 -4.05 -15.65
N ASP A 349 2.26 -4.42 -16.19
CA ASP A 349 3.25 -3.49 -16.78
C ASP A 349 3.61 -2.30 -15.86
N VAL A 350 3.62 -2.51 -14.54
CA VAL A 350 4.02 -1.49 -13.57
C VAL A 350 5.54 -1.38 -13.50
N LEU A 351 6.06 -0.17 -13.47
CA LEU A 351 7.48 0.12 -13.28
C LEU A 351 7.73 0.77 -11.90
N ILE A 352 8.50 0.07 -11.04
CA ILE A 352 8.91 0.58 -9.72
C ILE A 352 10.43 0.74 -9.74
N ARG A 353 10.93 1.99 -9.71
CA ARG A 353 12.37 2.22 -9.86
C ARG A 353 12.92 3.38 -9.06
N ARG A 354 14.17 3.24 -8.63
CA ARG A 354 14.95 4.30 -7.94
C ARG A 354 14.25 4.84 -6.70
N ASN A 355 13.49 3.99 -6.01
CA ASN A 355 12.90 4.36 -4.73
C ASN A 355 13.84 3.99 -3.58
N HIS A 356 13.80 4.76 -2.52
CA HIS A 356 14.42 4.46 -1.24
C HIS A 356 13.30 4.07 -0.26
N ILE A 357 13.30 2.81 0.19
CA ILE A 357 12.19 2.22 0.96
C ILE A 357 12.75 1.56 2.22
N HIS A 358 12.33 2.03 3.41
CA HIS A 358 12.85 1.50 4.66
C HIS A 358 11.89 1.69 5.85
N HIS A 359 12.14 0.93 6.95
CA HIS A 359 11.33 0.97 8.16
C HIS A 359 9.83 0.76 7.88
N ASN A 360 9.55 -0.17 6.99
CA ASN A 360 8.21 -0.69 6.74
C ASN A 360 8.19 -2.16 7.14
N THR A 361 7.03 -2.72 7.36
CA THR A 361 6.94 -4.17 7.57
C THR A 361 7.32 -4.90 6.28
N MET A 362 6.73 -4.50 5.15
CA MET A 362 7.17 -4.92 3.82
C MET A 362 7.57 -3.71 2.98
N GLY A 363 8.61 -3.84 2.17
CA GLY A 363 9.03 -2.79 1.26
C GLY A 363 8.10 -2.69 0.06
N ILE A 364 8.19 -3.68 -0.85
CA ILE A 364 7.38 -3.76 -2.07
C ILE A 364 6.67 -5.11 -2.09
N TRP A 365 5.36 -5.07 -2.22
CA TRP A 365 4.53 -6.26 -2.37
C TRP A 365 3.69 -6.18 -3.65
N LEU A 366 3.99 -7.04 -4.62
CA LEU A 366 3.12 -7.28 -5.77
C LEU A 366 2.34 -8.56 -5.50
N ASP A 367 1.08 -8.38 -5.20
CA ASP A 367 0.14 -9.44 -4.88
C ASP A 367 -0.80 -9.64 -6.07
N TRP A 368 -1.33 -10.81 -6.20
CA TRP A 368 -2.30 -11.21 -7.23
C TRP A 368 -2.15 -10.53 -8.61
N GLU A 369 -1.88 -11.35 -9.63
CA GLU A 369 -1.92 -10.94 -11.05
C GLU A 369 -0.81 -9.97 -11.47
N ALA A 370 0.35 -9.97 -10.79
CA ALA A 370 1.51 -9.25 -11.32
C ALA A 370 1.94 -9.87 -12.65
N GLN A 371 1.88 -9.09 -13.73
CA GLN A 371 2.20 -9.53 -15.08
C GLN A 371 2.86 -8.39 -15.88
N GLY A 372 4.10 -8.58 -16.31
CA GLY A 372 4.89 -7.54 -17.01
C GLY A 372 5.51 -6.50 -16.07
N ALA A 373 5.39 -6.65 -14.75
CA ALA A 373 5.94 -5.70 -13.79
C ALA A 373 7.48 -5.73 -13.76
N ARG A 374 8.08 -4.55 -13.50
CA ARG A 374 9.53 -4.43 -13.29
C ARG A 374 9.84 -3.64 -12.02
N ILE A 375 10.68 -4.23 -11.16
CA ILE A 375 11.22 -3.62 -9.94
C ILE A 375 12.73 -3.46 -10.14
N THR A 376 13.22 -2.22 -10.26
CA THR A 376 14.61 -1.99 -10.64
C THR A 376 15.26 -0.79 -9.98
N GLN A 377 16.55 -0.88 -9.66
CA GLN A 377 17.36 0.22 -9.11
C GLN A 377 16.83 0.79 -7.78
N ASN A 378 16.12 0.01 -6.98
CA ASN A 378 15.64 0.45 -5.68
C ASN A 378 16.65 0.11 -4.59
N LEU A 379 16.67 0.93 -3.55
CA LEU A 379 17.35 0.67 -2.29
C LEU A 379 16.32 0.35 -1.22
N LEU A 380 16.39 -0.87 -0.67
CA LEU A 380 15.51 -1.32 0.41
C LEU A 380 16.36 -1.77 1.61
N HIS A 381 16.01 -1.30 2.80
CA HIS A 381 16.71 -1.68 4.05
C HIS A 381 15.80 -1.49 5.26
N ASP A 382 16.13 -2.18 6.35
CA ASP A 382 15.41 -2.07 7.63
C ASP A 382 13.88 -2.26 7.50
N ASN A 383 13.44 -3.03 6.49
CA ASN A 383 12.05 -3.46 6.35
C ASN A 383 11.86 -4.71 7.21
N ASP A 384 11.36 -4.51 8.42
CA ASP A 384 11.14 -5.54 9.41
C ASP A 384 10.00 -5.11 10.35
N VAL A 385 9.60 -5.96 11.28
CA VAL A 385 8.72 -5.57 12.38
C VAL A 385 9.54 -4.95 13.51
N PRO A 386 9.03 -3.91 14.20
CA PRO A 386 9.71 -3.34 15.35
C PRO A 386 9.98 -4.39 16.44
N GLU A 387 11.05 -4.20 17.22
CA GLU A 387 11.41 -5.10 18.31
C GLU A 387 10.25 -5.22 19.33
N GLY A 388 9.91 -6.46 19.67
CA GLY A 388 8.79 -6.76 20.57
C GLY A 388 7.42 -6.81 19.91
N SER A 389 7.32 -6.63 18.59
CA SER A 389 6.10 -6.88 17.83
C SER A 389 5.73 -8.36 17.89
N ILE A 390 4.43 -8.60 17.86
CA ILE A 390 3.91 -9.96 17.71
C ILE A 390 3.98 -10.29 16.21
N LYS A 391 4.72 -11.35 15.89
CA LYS A 391 4.68 -11.93 14.55
C LYS A 391 3.26 -12.42 14.26
N LEU A 392 2.71 -12.08 13.11
CA LEU A 392 1.41 -12.56 12.69
C LEU A 392 1.50 -14.07 12.38
N GLU A 393 0.48 -14.83 12.77
CA GLU A 393 0.35 -16.21 12.31
C GLU A 393 0.18 -16.21 10.78
N GLY A 394 1.05 -16.93 10.07
CA GLY A 394 1.01 -17.03 8.61
C GLY A 394 2.19 -16.42 7.87
N GLY A 395 3.11 -15.76 8.55
CA GLY A 395 4.46 -15.49 8.04
C GLY A 395 4.57 -14.48 6.92
N MET A 396 3.73 -13.45 6.87
CA MET A 396 3.79 -12.40 5.85
C MET A 396 4.33 -11.07 6.40
N GLU A 397 5.30 -11.12 7.31
CA GLU A 397 5.55 -10.00 8.18
C GLU A 397 6.68 -9.09 7.77
N SER A 398 7.71 -9.58 7.10
CA SER A 398 8.89 -8.76 6.82
C SER A 398 9.56 -9.20 5.54
N GLN A 399 9.60 -8.33 4.55
CA GLN A 399 10.30 -8.59 3.29
C GLN A 399 10.71 -7.26 2.64
N ASP A 400 11.87 -7.21 2.00
CA ASP A 400 12.15 -6.09 1.09
C ASP A 400 11.25 -6.17 -0.14
N ILE A 401 11.18 -7.34 -0.77
CA ILE A 401 10.30 -7.57 -1.94
C ILE A 401 9.56 -8.89 -1.75
N PHE A 402 8.25 -8.83 -1.91
CA PHE A 402 7.38 -9.99 -1.95
C PHE A 402 6.56 -10.00 -3.24
N ILE A 403 6.63 -11.12 -3.98
CA ILE A 403 5.78 -11.36 -5.17
C ILE A 403 4.90 -12.58 -4.88
N GLU A 404 3.58 -12.39 -4.94
CA GLU A 404 2.62 -13.40 -4.57
C GLU A 404 1.57 -13.62 -5.66
N VAL A 405 1.24 -14.87 -5.91
CA VAL A 405 0.10 -15.35 -6.73
C VAL A 405 0.00 -14.66 -8.11
N GLY A 406 1.12 -14.59 -8.82
CA GLY A 406 1.20 -14.09 -10.19
C GLY A 406 1.72 -15.14 -11.17
N HIS A 407 1.45 -14.95 -12.44
CA HIS A 407 1.95 -15.81 -13.53
C HIS A 407 3.21 -15.27 -14.19
N GLY A 408 3.61 -14.05 -13.84
CA GLY A 408 4.71 -13.37 -14.52
C GLY A 408 4.37 -12.97 -15.98
N PRO A 409 5.36 -12.53 -16.74
CA PRO A 409 6.74 -12.31 -16.28
C PRO A 409 6.83 -11.14 -15.28
N THR A 410 7.70 -11.27 -14.30
CA THR A 410 8.10 -10.16 -13.42
C THR A 410 9.62 -10.07 -13.41
N LEU A 411 10.16 -8.87 -13.58
CA LEU A 411 11.60 -8.64 -13.57
C LEU A 411 12.01 -7.85 -12.31
N ILE A 412 12.91 -8.44 -11.52
CA ILE A 412 13.54 -7.81 -10.35
C ILE A 412 15.02 -7.66 -10.66
N ASP A 413 15.47 -6.44 -10.98
CA ASP A 413 16.84 -6.24 -11.43
C ASP A 413 17.52 -5.01 -10.84
N ASN A 414 18.84 -5.10 -10.64
CA ASN A 414 19.69 -4.00 -10.18
C ASN A 414 19.24 -3.36 -8.85
N ASN A 415 18.57 -4.10 -7.95
CA ASN A 415 18.18 -3.60 -6.64
C ASN A 415 19.25 -3.92 -5.58
N ILE A 416 19.24 -3.15 -4.51
CA ILE A 416 20.02 -3.35 -3.31
C ILE A 416 19.05 -3.67 -2.17
N LEU A 417 19.02 -4.93 -1.73
CA LEU A 417 18.13 -5.48 -0.71
C LEU A 417 18.95 -5.78 0.54
N LEU A 418 18.82 -4.96 1.56
CA LEU A 418 19.69 -5.00 2.74
C LEU A 418 18.99 -5.47 4.02
N SER A 419 17.67 -5.65 4.02
CA SER A 419 16.93 -6.13 5.19
C SER A 419 17.24 -7.60 5.48
N ARG A 420 16.93 -8.04 6.70
CA ARG A 420 17.11 -9.44 7.12
C ARG A 420 16.34 -10.43 6.23
N TYR A 421 15.18 -10.04 5.78
CA TYR A 421 14.33 -10.80 4.85
C TYR A 421 14.28 -10.06 3.52
N GLY A 422 15.07 -10.52 2.54
CA GLY A 422 15.29 -9.79 1.30
C GLY A 422 14.20 -10.05 0.26
N LEU A 423 13.99 -11.32 -0.09
CA LEU A 423 13.12 -11.66 -1.21
C LEU A 423 12.27 -12.89 -0.92
N ARG A 424 10.98 -12.77 -1.16
CA ARG A 424 10.04 -13.90 -1.11
C ARG A 424 9.29 -14.02 -2.42
N LEU A 425 9.26 -15.22 -2.98
CA LEU A 425 8.52 -15.56 -4.19
C LEU A 425 7.54 -16.69 -3.91
N ALA A 426 6.25 -16.36 -3.86
CA ALA A 426 5.14 -17.31 -3.80
C ALA A 426 4.34 -17.24 -5.11
N THR A 427 5.06 -17.43 -6.24
CA THR A 427 4.59 -17.12 -7.59
C THR A 427 5.37 -17.91 -8.64
N GLU A 428 5.09 -17.69 -9.90
CA GLU A 428 5.85 -18.23 -11.02
C GLU A 428 6.30 -17.11 -11.99
N GLY A 429 7.29 -17.41 -12.84
CA GLY A 429 7.69 -16.55 -13.93
C GLY A 429 8.47 -15.29 -13.53
N VAL A 430 9.31 -15.35 -12.48
CA VAL A 430 10.10 -14.20 -11.99
C VAL A 430 11.56 -14.34 -12.44
N ALA A 431 12.10 -13.25 -13.01
CA ALA A 431 13.55 -13.12 -13.26
C ALA A 431 14.17 -12.19 -12.22
N VAL A 432 15.14 -12.69 -11.46
CA VAL A 432 15.93 -11.98 -10.44
C VAL A 432 17.34 -11.83 -10.95
N VAL A 433 17.76 -10.63 -11.36
CA VAL A 433 18.97 -10.42 -12.15
C VAL A 433 19.77 -9.21 -11.66
N HIS A 434 21.07 -9.37 -11.45
CA HIS A 434 21.98 -8.29 -11.06
C HIS A 434 21.60 -7.58 -9.74
N ASN A 435 21.03 -8.26 -8.77
CA ASN A 435 20.72 -7.68 -7.46
C ASN A 435 21.83 -7.97 -6.45
N LEU A 436 21.97 -7.09 -5.45
CA LEU A 436 22.69 -7.35 -4.20
C LEU A 436 21.67 -7.72 -3.13
N ILE A 437 21.78 -8.89 -2.53
CA ILE A 437 20.81 -9.43 -1.57
C ILE A 437 21.55 -9.89 -0.31
N LEU A 438 21.30 -9.19 0.80
CA LEU A 438 21.90 -9.50 2.11
C LEU A 438 21.00 -10.35 3.02
N GLY A 439 19.71 -10.33 2.76
CA GLY A 439 18.71 -11.08 3.50
C GLY A 439 18.37 -12.44 2.91
N SER A 440 17.48 -13.14 3.59
CA SER A 440 16.99 -14.42 3.11
C SER A 440 16.29 -14.30 1.76
N THR A 441 16.37 -15.35 0.97
CA THR A 441 15.65 -15.47 -0.29
C THR A 441 14.89 -16.78 -0.28
N THR A 442 13.56 -16.70 -0.37
CA THR A 442 12.68 -17.87 -0.31
C THR A 442 11.83 -17.99 -1.55
N VAL A 443 11.76 -19.21 -2.09
CA VAL A 443 10.76 -19.62 -3.07
C VAL A 443 9.87 -20.62 -2.35
N VAL A 444 8.60 -20.30 -2.20
CA VAL A 444 7.68 -21.07 -1.35
C VAL A 444 6.38 -21.37 -2.06
N GLY A 445 5.79 -22.52 -1.71
CA GLY A 445 4.45 -22.92 -2.13
C GLY A 445 3.32 -22.22 -1.37
N ALA A 446 3.63 -21.61 -0.21
CA ALA A 446 2.62 -20.95 0.61
C ALA A 446 1.96 -19.79 -0.14
N GLY A 447 0.65 -19.69 -0.01
CA GLY A 447 -0.14 -18.68 -0.71
C GLY A 447 -0.69 -19.14 -2.07
N THR A 448 -0.19 -20.21 -2.66
CA THR A 448 -0.70 -20.74 -3.93
C THR A 448 -1.54 -22.01 -3.77
N ASP A 449 -1.33 -22.75 -2.70
CA ASP A 449 -2.19 -23.86 -2.33
C ASP A 449 -3.17 -23.42 -1.25
N TRP A 450 -4.40 -23.80 -1.41
CA TRP A 450 -5.46 -23.53 -0.46
C TRP A 450 -6.06 -24.83 0.04
N GLU A 451 -6.15 -24.99 1.33
CA GLU A 451 -6.83 -26.15 1.91
C GLU A 451 -8.30 -25.79 2.19
N VAL A 452 -9.20 -26.48 1.52
CA VAL A 452 -10.64 -26.37 1.73
C VAL A 452 -11.19 -27.76 2.05
N ASP A 453 -11.85 -27.88 3.22
CA ASP A 453 -12.44 -29.15 3.68
C ASP A 453 -11.43 -30.33 3.72
N GLY A 454 -10.19 -30.06 4.13
CA GLY A 454 -9.12 -31.05 4.18
C GLY A 454 -8.60 -31.50 2.81
N ARG A 455 -8.87 -30.71 1.76
CA ARG A 455 -8.35 -30.94 0.41
C ARG A 455 -7.48 -29.79 -0.02
N SER A 456 -6.26 -30.07 -0.38
CA SER A 456 -5.38 -29.09 -1.02
C SER A 456 -5.92 -28.76 -2.41
N GLN A 457 -6.11 -27.48 -2.68
CA GLN A 457 -6.52 -26.97 -3.98
C GLN A 457 -5.48 -25.95 -4.45
N ARG A 458 -5.06 -26.07 -5.70
CA ARG A 458 -4.22 -25.06 -6.33
C ARG A 458 -5.00 -23.78 -6.51
N ARG A 459 -4.37 -22.63 -6.21
CA ARG A 459 -4.92 -21.33 -6.58
C ARG A 459 -4.88 -21.16 -8.10
N TYR A 460 -5.88 -20.51 -8.62
CA TYR A 460 -5.92 -20.07 -10.00
C TYR A 460 -6.35 -18.61 -10.05
N THR A 461 -5.73 -17.87 -10.96
CA THR A 461 -5.93 -16.43 -11.12
C THR A 461 -6.17 -16.07 -12.57
N PRO A 462 -6.76 -14.90 -12.84
CA PRO A 462 -6.82 -14.36 -14.18
C PRO A 462 -5.41 -14.27 -14.79
N TYR A 463 -5.31 -14.62 -16.06
CA TYR A 463 -4.16 -14.40 -16.90
C TYR A 463 -4.55 -13.41 -18.01
N HIS A 464 -3.76 -12.36 -18.17
CA HIS A 464 -4.10 -11.26 -19.06
C HIS A 464 -3.47 -11.39 -20.43
N ILE A 465 -4.12 -10.82 -21.44
CA ILE A 465 -3.49 -10.63 -22.74
C ILE A 465 -2.24 -9.78 -22.55
N ARG A 466 -1.18 -10.14 -23.26
CA ARG A 466 0.14 -9.51 -23.13
C ARG A 466 0.06 -7.99 -23.27
N HIS A 467 0.56 -7.28 -22.24
CA HIS A 467 0.56 -5.81 -22.14
C HIS A 467 -0.83 -5.16 -22.20
N ARG A 468 -1.86 -5.87 -21.74
CA ARG A 468 -3.24 -5.40 -21.69
C ARG A 468 -3.93 -5.88 -20.41
N THR A 469 -5.10 -5.32 -20.13
CA THR A 469 -5.91 -5.66 -18.96
C THR A 469 -6.93 -6.76 -19.23
N GLU A 470 -7.21 -7.06 -20.51
CA GLU A 470 -8.20 -8.06 -20.89
C GLU A 470 -7.76 -9.47 -20.45
N VAL A 471 -8.68 -10.18 -19.81
CA VAL A 471 -8.46 -11.54 -19.33
C VAL A 471 -8.45 -12.52 -20.50
N ALA A 472 -7.33 -13.22 -20.68
CA ALA A 472 -7.18 -14.30 -21.66
C ALA A 472 -7.76 -15.64 -21.14
N GLY A 473 -7.78 -15.82 -19.83
CA GLY A 473 -8.28 -17.04 -19.18
C GLY A 473 -7.92 -17.09 -17.71
N MET A 474 -8.26 -18.20 -17.06
CA MET A 474 -7.85 -18.53 -15.69
C MET A 474 -6.76 -19.57 -15.74
N MET A 475 -5.66 -19.32 -15.03
CA MET A 475 -4.52 -20.24 -14.96
C MET A 475 -4.22 -20.64 -13.52
N THR A 476 -3.80 -21.89 -13.35
CA THR A 476 -3.34 -22.42 -12.07
C THR A 476 -1.92 -21.96 -11.80
N ILE A 477 -1.62 -21.52 -10.60
CA ILE A 477 -0.26 -21.19 -10.15
C ILE A 477 0.46 -22.50 -9.78
N LEU A 478 1.58 -22.76 -10.43
CA LEU A 478 2.38 -23.98 -10.21
C LEU A 478 3.67 -23.71 -9.42
N HIS A 479 4.06 -22.49 -9.24
CA HIS A 479 5.38 -22.08 -8.75
C HIS A 479 6.55 -22.50 -9.65
N GLY A 480 7.65 -21.82 -9.50
CA GLY A 480 8.83 -22.02 -10.33
C GLY A 480 8.81 -21.13 -11.57
N ASP A 481 9.40 -21.59 -12.66
CA ASP A 481 9.74 -20.74 -13.80
C ASP A 481 10.52 -19.48 -13.37
N ASN A 482 11.28 -19.60 -12.28
CA ASN A 482 12.07 -18.52 -11.71
C ASN A 482 13.52 -18.60 -12.16
N ARG A 483 14.10 -17.45 -12.47
CA ARG A 483 15.46 -17.34 -13.04
C ARG A 483 16.30 -16.41 -12.19
N PHE A 484 17.43 -16.91 -11.70
CA PHE A 484 18.35 -16.18 -10.82
C PHE A 484 19.70 -16.06 -11.48
N TYR A 485 19.98 -14.91 -12.08
CA TYR A 485 21.22 -14.71 -12.84
C TYR A 485 22.01 -13.51 -12.36
N ASN A 486 23.33 -13.72 -12.19
CA ASN A 486 24.29 -12.65 -11.92
C ASN A 486 23.96 -11.82 -10.67
N ASN A 487 23.34 -12.41 -9.64
CA ASN A 487 23.11 -11.76 -8.36
C ASN A 487 24.30 -11.96 -7.44
N ILE A 488 24.41 -11.08 -6.45
CA ILE A 488 25.35 -11.21 -5.34
C ILE A 488 24.54 -11.51 -4.07
N PHE A 489 24.68 -12.72 -3.54
CA PHE A 489 24.08 -13.15 -2.28
C PHE A 489 25.12 -13.06 -1.17
N VAL A 490 24.82 -12.37 -0.09
CA VAL A 490 25.73 -12.19 1.06
C VAL A 490 25.03 -12.61 2.35
N GLN A 491 25.56 -13.62 3.04
CA GLN A 491 25.08 -14.00 4.38
C GLN A 491 25.58 -12.98 5.40
N TYR A 492 24.89 -11.85 5.50
CA TYR A 492 25.24 -10.78 6.44
C TYR A 492 24.67 -11.04 7.84
N TYR A 493 23.41 -11.43 7.92
CA TYR A 493 22.72 -11.68 9.18
C TYR A 493 23.03 -13.08 9.71
N PRO A 494 23.13 -13.26 11.05
CA PRO A 494 23.28 -14.58 11.65
C PRO A 494 22.10 -15.50 11.30
N VAL A 495 22.38 -16.78 11.10
CA VAL A 495 21.34 -17.79 10.88
C VAL A 495 20.76 -18.19 12.22
N ASP A 496 19.43 -18.09 12.38
CA ASP A 496 18.71 -18.72 13.46
C ASP A 496 18.42 -20.19 13.07
N ASN A 497 19.02 -21.12 13.78
CA ASN A 497 18.86 -22.54 13.50
C ASN A 497 17.51 -23.12 13.95
N ASN A 498 16.66 -22.32 14.58
CA ASN A 498 15.33 -22.75 15.04
C ASN A 498 14.24 -22.67 13.94
N GLU A 499 14.55 -21.99 12.83
CA GLU A 499 13.60 -21.85 11.72
C GLU A 499 13.70 -23.04 10.75
N SER A 500 12.55 -23.58 10.34
CA SER A 500 12.48 -24.62 9.31
C SER A 500 12.79 -24.05 7.93
N LYS A 501 13.22 -24.90 7.00
CA LYS A 501 13.49 -24.49 5.61
C LYS A 501 12.26 -23.92 4.87
N GLU A 502 11.07 -24.32 5.29
CA GLU A 502 9.81 -23.90 4.69
C GLU A 502 9.32 -22.59 5.29
N SER A 503 9.92 -22.15 6.40
CA SER A 503 9.58 -20.88 7.03
C SER A 503 10.00 -19.71 6.13
N PRO A 504 9.13 -18.70 5.92
CA PRO A 504 9.51 -17.45 5.27
C PRO A 504 10.59 -16.69 6.04
N TYR A 505 10.79 -17.04 7.32
CA TYR A 505 11.84 -16.50 8.20
C TYR A 505 13.13 -17.28 8.15
N TYR A 506 13.25 -18.27 7.28
CA TYR A 506 14.49 -19.01 7.10
C TYR A 506 15.61 -18.07 6.64
N GLN A 507 16.59 -17.89 7.49
CA GLN A 507 17.56 -16.79 7.40
C GLN A 507 18.82 -17.12 6.60
N VAL A 508 18.89 -18.29 5.99
CA VAL A 508 20.03 -18.62 5.12
C VAL A 508 19.87 -17.97 3.77
N VAL A 509 20.84 -17.14 3.42
CA VAL A 509 20.87 -16.42 2.14
C VAL A 509 21.30 -17.36 1.01
N GLY A 510 20.82 -17.08 -0.18
CA GLY A 510 21.05 -17.88 -1.37
C GLY A 510 19.84 -18.70 -1.77
N ASN A 511 20.03 -19.72 -2.56
CA ASN A 511 18.93 -20.49 -3.17
C ASN A 511 18.98 -22.00 -2.91
N HIS A 512 19.66 -22.44 -1.86
CA HIS A 512 19.78 -23.86 -1.51
C HIS A 512 18.47 -24.48 -1.00
N VAL A 513 17.51 -23.69 -0.53
CA VAL A 513 16.20 -24.16 -0.05
C VAL A 513 15.25 -24.58 -1.18
N TRP A 514 15.65 -24.35 -2.42
CA TRP A 514 14.87 -24.70 -3.61
C TRP A 514 15.23 -26.06 -4.19
N ASP A 515 15.93 -26.90 -3.45
CA ASP A 515 16.43 -28.22 -3.91
C ASP A 515 15.32 -29.17 -4.35
N GLU A 516 14.09 -28.96 -3.91
CA GLU A 516 12.90 -29.72 -4.31
C GLU A 516 12.34 -29.35 -5.69
N TYR A 517 12.74 -28.18 -6.23
CA TYR A 517 12.30 -27.76 -7.55
C TYR A 517 13.08 -28.49 -8.65
N PRO A 518 12.41 -28.93 -9.74
CA PRO A 518 13.09 -29.65 -10.81
C PRO A 518 14.01 -28.75 -11.62
N THR A 519 15.05 -29.34 -12.20
CA THR A 519 15.72 -28.77 -13.37
C THR A 519 14.83 -28.88 -14.60
N TYR A 520 15.16 -28.17 -15.67
CA TYR A 520 14.41 -28.28 -16.93
C TYR A 520 14.43 -29.74 -17.46
N ASP A 521 15.57 -30.41 -17.44
CA ASP A 521 15.69 -31.80 -17.93
C ASP A 521 14.87 -32.78 -17.07
N GLU A 522 14.87 -32.62 -15.76
CA GLU A 522 14.03 -33.42 -14.85
C GLU A 522 12.54 -33.17 -15.10
N TRP A 523 12.15 -31.91 -15.35
CA TRP A 523 10.75 -31.55 -15.61
C TRP A 523 10.28 -32.08 -16.95
N ILE A 524 11.05 -31.89 -18.05
CA ILE A 524 10.66 -32.36 -19.39
C ILE A 524 10.62 -33.87 -19.47
N ALA A 525 11.49 -34.60 -18.74
CA ALA A 525 11.50 -36.05 -18.70
C ALA A 525 10.19 -36.65 -18.14
N ARG A 526 9.42 -35.89 -17.38
CA ARG A 526 8.10 -36.33 -16.85
C ARG A 526 7.03 -36.43 -17.95
N PHE A 527 7.26 -35.74 -19.08
CA PHE A 527 6.38 -35.74 -20.24
C PHE A 527 6.87 -36.71 -21.34
N ASP A 528 7.90 -37.52 -21.04
CA ASP A 528 8.41 -38.51 -21.99
C ASP A 528 7.36 -39.60 -22.25
N MET A 529 6.75 -39.54 -23.42
CA MET A 529 5.74 -40.44 -23.86
C MET A 529 5.67 -40.54 -25.38
N ASP A 530 5.05 -41.62 -25.86
CA ASP A 530 4.75 -41.81 -27.26
C ASP A 530 3.74 -40.77 -27.75
N VAL A 531 4.19 -39.82 -28.60
CA VAL A 531 3.32 -38.77 -29.16
C VAL A 531 2.24 -39.33 -30.11
N GLU A 532 2.45 -40.51 -30.67
CA GLU A 532 1.44 -41.19 -31.53
C GLU A 532 0.34 -41.84 -30.69
N LYS A 533 0.66 -42.16 -29.44
CA LYS A 533 -0.29 -42.81 -28.48
C LYS A 533 -0.18 -42.15 -27.11
N PRO A 534 -0.58 -40.89 -26.98
CA PRO A 534 -0.44 -40.16 -25.72
C PRO A 534 -1.26 -40.80 -24.61
N ASP A 535 -0.63 -41.07 -23.49
CA ASP A 535 -1.28 -41.51 -22.27
C ASP A 535 -1.75 -40.27 -21.49
N MET A 536 -3.04 -40.00 -21.54
CA MET A 536 -3.63 -38.82 -20.92
C MET A 536 -3.49 -38.81 -19.39
N ASP A 537 -3.46 -39.99 -18.76
CA ASP A 537 -3.25 -40.07 -17.31
C ASP A 537 -1.82 -39.69 -16.93
N LYS A 538 -0.84 -40.05 -17.74
CA LYS A 538 0.55 -39.59 -17.55
C LYS A 538 0.74 -38.09 -17.79
N LEU A 539 0.00 -37.49 -18.72
CA LEU A 539 0.01 -36.05 -18.93
C LEU A 539 -0.61 -35.29 -17.77
N ALA A 540 -1.67 -35.83 -17.16
CA ALA A 540 -2.39 -35.17 -16.09
C ALA A 540 -1.54 -35.01 -14.79
N VAL A 541 -0.71 -36.01 -14.47
CA VAL A 541 0.08 -36.02 -13.24
C VAL A 541 1.14 -34.90 -13.22
N PRO A 542 2.01 -34.70 -14.24
CA PRO A 542 3.00 -33.65 -14.24
C PRO A 542 2.41 -32.24 -14.36
N HIS A 543 1.15 -32.12 -14.75
CA HIS A 543 0.49 -30.84 -14.94
C HIS A 543 0.41 -29.98 -13.66
N PHE A 544 0.47 -30.62 -12.50
CA PHE A 544 0.44 -29.94 -11.20
C PHE A 544 1.80 -29.89 -10.50
N ASP A 545 2.87 -30.34 -11.15
CA ASP A 545 4.22 -30.28 -10.60
C ASP A 545 4.77 -28.84 -10.68
N HIS A 546 5.71 -28.52 -9.79
CA HIS A 546 6.42 -27.26 -9.86
C HIS A 546 7.18 -27.10 -11.19
N LEU A 547 7.18 -25.90 -11.69
CA LEU A 547 7.94 -25.52 -12.88
C LEU A 547 9.45 -25.47 -12.57
N PRO A 548 10.32 -25.61 -13.58
CA PRO A 548 11.76 -25.56 -13.38
C PRO A 548 12.27 -24.25 -12.81
N ILE A 549 13.42 -24.30 -12.13
CA ILE A 549 14.20 -23.14 -11.70
C ILE A 549 15.54 -23.13 -12.43
N TRP A 550 16.04 -21.93 -12.73
CA TRP A 550 17.38 -21.73 -13.31
C TRP A 550 18.18 -20.79 -12.43
N ALA A 551 19.43 -21.15 -12.16
CA ALA A 551 20.37 -20.30 -11.42
C ALA A 551 21.75 -20.40 -12.07
N ASN A 552 22.32 -19.27 -12.50
CA ASN A 552 23.66 -19.21 -13.06
C ASN A 552 24.31 -17.84 -12.88
N GLY A 553 25.64 -17.82 -12.84
CA GLY A 553 26.43 -16.59 -12.75
C GLY A 553 26.30 -15.84 -11.40
N ASN A 554 25.65 -16.41 -10.38
CA ASN A 554 25.51 -15.76 -9.08
C ASN A 554 26.79 -15.91 -8.25
N ALA A 555 27.10 -14.89 -7.45
CA ALA A 555 28.14 -14.93 -6.44
C ALA A 555 27.53 -15.18 -5.05
N TYR A 556 28.15 -16.05 -4.25
CA TYR A 556 27.69 -16.43 -2.92
C TYR A 556 28.80 -16.13 -1.93
N LEU A 557 28.58 -15.18 -1.03
CA LEU A 557 29.57 -14.64 -0.13
C LEU A 557 29.18 -14.87 1.34
N MET A 558 30.17 -14.94 2.23
CA MET A 558 30.04 -15.02 3.68
C MET A 558 29.15 -16.17 4.20
N GLY A 559 29.07 -17.27 3.46
CA GLY A 559 28.25 -18.42 3.85
C GLY A 559 26.90 -18.53 3.13
N ALA A 560 26.58 -17.61 2.27
CA ALA A 560 25.45 -17.77 1.35
C ALA A 560 25.62 -19.04 0.51
N LYS A 561 24.53 -19.75 0.23
CA LYS A 561 24.58 -21.10 -0.36
C LYS A 561 23.95 -21.14 -1.75
N ALA A 562 24.69 -21.74 -2.68
CA ALA A 562 24.23 -21.97 -4.03
C ALA A 562 23.18 -23.10 -4.06
N TRP A 563 22.29 -23.02 -5.06
CA TRP A 563 21.46 -24.14 -5.46
C TRP A 563 22.32 -25.29 -5.98
N LYS A 564 22.00 -26.52 -5.60
CA LYS A 564 22.88 -27.68 -5.83
C LYS A 564 22.39 -28.65 -6.90
N LYS A 565 21.25 -28.43 -7.49
CA LYS A 565 20.79 -29.27 -8.61
C LYS A 565 21.37 -28.83 -9.92
#